data_74114378e86e1730f5782dc5ac548690
#
_entry.id   74114378e86e1730f5782dc5ac548690
#
_cell.length_a   1.000
_cell.length_b   1.000
_cell.length_c   1.000
_cell.angle_alpha   90.00
_cell.angle_beta   90.00
_cell.angle_gamma   90.00
#
_symmetry.space_group_name_H-M   'P 1'
#
loop_
_entity.id
_entity.type
_entity.pdbx_description
1 polymer ?
#
loop_
_entity_poly.entity_id
_entity_poly.type
_entity_poly.pdbx_seq_one_letter_code
_entity_poly.pdbx_strand_id
1 'polypeptide(L)'
;SNAINAKITGSGIGLMLVWKLVRIHKGKISIESVENKGTRVKVIFPQKQFRNQQVPTETVQQENVAPVSPSAVSPHTYKDLYRQHVQNTQRILVVEDNDDLREYLFHTLSEAYQVETCTNGKEALKIIPEFKPDLVLSDIMMPEMRGDELCSAIKNNILTSHIPVILLTALNDEKNIVEGLETGADKYLIKPFNIGILKASIANILTNRALLRRKYADMELHNDSISINYSNTLDQQFLEAVKETITENLDNSSFNVESLCASQNMSRSSFYNKLKALTDQAPADYIRLIRLKRAAQLLSEGQYNISEISDMTGFNDVKYFREVFK
;
A
#
# COMPACT_ATOMS: atom_id res chain seq x y z
N SER A 1 -15.75 53.12 -17.66
CA SER A 1 -14.63 52.52 -18.38
C SER A 1 -13.55 52.12 -17.39
N ASN A 2 -13.66 50.89 -16.87
CA ASN A 2 -12.55 50.22 -16.18
C ASN A 2 -12.44 48.85 -16.81
N ALA A 3 -11.68 48.74 -17.87
CA ALA A 3 -11.23 47.50 -18.43
C ALA A 3 -10.22 46.88 -17.45
N ILE A 4 -10.65 45.89 -16.75
CA ILE A 4 -9.75 45.03 -15.98
C ILE A 4 -9.05 44.13 -16.98
N ASN A 5 -7.81 44.51 -17.36
CA ASN A 5 -6.86 43.63 -18.02
C ASN A 5 -6.36 42.58 -17.02
N ALA A 6 -7.18 41.63 -16.70
CA ALA A 6 -6.71 40.37 -16.14
C ALA A 6 -6.50 39.43 -17.33
N LYS A 7 -5.24 39.26 -17.75
CA LYS A 7 -4.81 38.12 -18.56
C LYS A 7 -5.02 36.86 -17.73
N ILE A 8 -6.27 36.41 -17.63
CA ILE A 8 -6.58 35.04 -17.18
C ILE A 8 -6.34 34.17 -18.40
N THR A 9 -5.12 33.70 -18.57
CA THR A 9 -4.81 32.59 -19.46
C THR A 9 -5.42 31.33 -18.86
N GLY A 10 -6.73 31.16 -19.07
CA GLY A 10 -7.38 29.88 -18.85
C GLY A 10 -6.76 28.87 -19.80
N SER A 11 -6.26 27.75 -19.32
CA SER A 11 -5.57 26.69 -20.09
C SER A 11 -6.44 26.04 -21.17
N GLY A 12 -7.70 26.45 -21.37
CA GLY A 12 -8.64 25.88 -22.34
C GLY A 12 -9.06 24.44 -22.04
N ILE A 13 -8.45 23.80 -21.06
CA ILE A 13 -8.61 22.38 -20.73
C ILE A 13 -9.97 22.09 -20.11
N GLY A 14 -10.53 23.02 -19.31
CA GLY A 14 -11.80 22.81 -18.61
C GLY A 14 -12.97 22.56 -19.57
N LEU A 15 -13.10 23.36 -20.62
CA LEU A 15 -14.17 23.21 -21.60
C LEU A 15 -14.02 21.93 -22.47
N MET A 16 -12.77 21.58 -22.79
CA MET A 16 -12.44 20.34 -23.50
C MET A 16 -12.77 19.11 -22.65
N LEU A 17 -12.52 19.17 -21.35
CA LEU A 17 -12.87 18.10 -20.41
C LEU A 17 -14.40 17.93 -20.31
N VAL A 18 -15.14 19.02 -20.14
CA VAL A 18 -16.60 19.01 -20.13
C VAL A 18 -17.14 18.41 -21.43
N TRP A 19 -16.60 18.80 -22.60
CA TRP A 19 -17.00 18.25 -23.89
C TRP A 19 -16.74 16.75 -23.99
N LYS A 20 -15.59 16.26 -23.54
CA LYS A 20 -15.27 14.81 -23.49
C LYS A 20 -16.22 14.05 -22.58
N LEU A 21 -16.47 14.55 -21.36
CA LEU A 21 -17.39 13.94 -20.40
C LEU A 21 -18.81 13.85 -20.96
N VAL A 22 -19.32 14.92 -21.56
CA VAL A 22 -20.64 14.93 -22.20
C VAL A 22 -20.73 13.89 -23.32
N ARG A 23 -19.70 13.74 -24.13
CA ARG A 23 -19.65 12.71 -25.20
C ARG A 23 -19.59 11.28 -24.67
N ILE A 24 -18.83 11.03 -23.61
CA ILE A 24 -18.77 9.70 -22.98
C ILE A 24 -20.17 9.28 -22.51
N HIS A 25 -20.94 10.24 -22.00
CA HIS A 25 -22.33 10.01 -21.58
C HIS A 25 -23.34 10.12 -22.74
N LYS A 26 -22.86 10.11 -24.00
CA LYS A 26 -23.68 10.22 -25.23
C LYS A 26 -24.57 11.48 -25.25
N GLY A 27 -24.13 12.52 -24.51
CA GLY A 27 -24.79 13.81 -24.46
C GLY A 27 -24.39 14.74 -25.61
N LYS A 28 -25.03 15.88 -25.69
CA LYS A 28 -24.71 16.99 -26.61
C LYS A 28 -24.46 18.25 -25.82
N ILE A 29 -23.44 19.03 -26.22
CA ILE A 29 -23.15 20.33 -25.64
C ILE A 29 -23.20 21.39 -26.73
N SER A 30 -23.82 22.53 -26.45
CA SER A 30 -23.84 23.72 -27.29
C SER A 30 -23.46 24.95 -26.45
N ILE A 31 -22.72 25.85 -27.04
CA ILE A 31 -22.23 27.07 -26.39
C ILE A 31 -22.61 28.25 -27.30
N GLU A 32 -23.33 29.19 -26.75
CA GLU A 32 -23.71 30.44 -27.37
C GLU A 32 -23.11 31.58 -26.55
N SER A 33 -22.27 32.42 -27.15
CA SER A 33 -21.64 33.55 -26.48
C SER A 33 -21.90 34.81 -27.29
N VAL A 34 -22.36 35.86 -26.63
CA VAL A 34 -22.55 37.18 -27.21
C VAL A 34 -21.70 38.17 -26.42
N GLU A 35 -20.85 38.91 -27.12
CA GLU A 35 -20.00 39.89 -26.51
C GLU A 35 -20.80 40.92 -25.71
N ASN A 36 -20.37 41.19 -24.47
CA ASN A 36 -21.04 42.05 -23.47
C ASN A 36 -22.47 41.60 -23.03
N LYS A 37 -22.92 40.42 -23.46
CA LYS A 37 -24.22 39.84 -23.01
C LYS A 37 -24.04 38.53 -22.22
N GLY A 38 -22.89 37.91 -22.30
CA GLY A 38 -22.57 36.69 -21.56
C GLY A 38 -22.53 35.43 -22.42
N THR A 39 -22.29 34.30 -21.75
CA THR A 39 -22.17 32.98 -22.38
C THR A 39 -23.22 32.03 -21.80
N ARG A 40 -23.96 31.34 -22.70
CA ARG A 40 -24.90 30.30 -22.34
C ARG A 40 -24.33 28.93 -22.75
N VAL A 41 -24.20 28.03 -21.81
CA VAL A 41 -23.81 26.65 -22.08
C VAL A 41 -25.00 25.74 -21.85
N LYS A 42 -25.36 24.96 -22.88
CA LYS A 42 -26.46 23.98 -22.81
C LYS A 42 -25.91 22.58 -22.97
N VAL A 43 -26.14 21.73 -21.97
CA VAL A 43 -25.77 20.31 -21.98
C VAL A 43 -27.03 19.47 -21.96
N ILE A 44 -27.13 18.51 -22.89
CA ILE A 44 -28.27 17.60 -23.03
C ILE A 44 -27.74 16.18 -22.91
N PHE A 45 -28.30 15.43 -21.98
CA PHE A 45 -28.06 13.99 -21.86
C PHE A 45 -29.26 13.19 -22.36
N PRO A 46 -29.04 12.06 -23.09
CA PRO A 46 -30.12 11.17 -23.42
C PRO A 46 -30.69 10.56 -22.15
N GLN A 47 -31.98 10.69 -21.92
CA GLN A 47 -32.64 10.02 -20.81
C GLN A 47 -32.60 8.51 -21.08
N LYS A 48 -31.77 7.75 -20.34
CA LYS A 48 -31.88 6.30 -20.30
C LYS A 48 -33.24 5.98 -19.68
N GLN A 49 -34.14 5.42 -20.46
CA GLN A 49 -35.28 4.71 -19.88
C GLN A 49 -34.67 3.56 -19.07
N PHE A 50 -34.63 3.71 -17.75
CA PHE A 50 -34.45 2.57 -16.86
C PHE A 50 -35.66 1.66 -17.18
N ARG A 51 -35.44 0.59 -17.95
CA ARG A 51 -36.35 -0.53 -17.96
C ARG A 51 -36.45 -0.98 -16.51
N ASN A 52 -37.59 -0.71 -15.88
CA ASN A 52 -38.00 -1.42 -14.70
C ASN A 52 -37.91 -2.90 -15.07
N GLN A 53 -36.90 -3.58 -14.63
CA GLN A 53 -36.96 -5.02 -14.51
C GLN A 53 -38.03 -5.26 -13.45
N GLN A 54 -39.24 -5.49 -13.93
CA GLN A 54 -40.30 -6.07 -13.13
C GLN A 54 -39.69 -7.39 -12.60
N VAL A 55 -39.40 -7.42 -11.32
CA VAL A 55 -39.21 -8.67 -10.60
C VAL A 55 -40.52 -9.46 -10.85
N PRO A 56 -40.45 -10.71 -11.32
CA PRO A 56 -41.64 -11.54 -11.46
C PRO A 56 -42.28 -11.67 -10.08
N THR A 57 -43.49 -11.11 -9.93
CA THR A 57 -44.30 -11.34 -8.75
C THR A 57 -44.83 -12.75 -8.88
N GLU A 58 -44.18 -13.72 -8.30
CA GLU A 58 -44.76 -15.03 -8.05
C GLU A 58 -45.91 -14.85 -7.08
N THR A 59 -47.09 -15.13 -7.57
CA THR A 59 -48.35 -15.15 -6.82
C THR A 59 -48.27 -16.30 -5.82
N VAL A 60 -47.84 -16.03 -4.59
CA VAL A 60 -47.97 -17.00 -3.51
C VAL A 60 -49.39 -16.95 -2.98
N GLN A 61 -50.11 -18.06 -3.17
CA GLN A 61 -51.44 -18.26 -2.62
C GLN A 61 -51.34 -18.21 -1.09
N GLN A 62 -52.28 -17.44 -0.50
CA GLN A 62 -52.44 -17.30 0.94
C GLN A 62 -52.88 -18.62 1.52
N GLU A 63 -52.03 -19.30 2.26
CA GLU A 63 -52.45 -20.24 3.30
C GLU A 63 -52.41 -19.55 4.66
N ASN A 64 -53.55 -19.57 5.34
CA ASN A 64 -53.75 -19.01 6.67
C ASN A 64 -52.90 -19.75 7.71
N VAL A 65 -51.89 -19.05 8.23
CA VAL A 65 -51.20 -19.45 9.47
C VAL A 65 -51.28 -18.30 10.47
N ALA A 66 -51.72 -18.62 11.68
CA ALA A 66 -51.96 -17.69 12.78
C ALA A 66 -50.74 -16.82 13.13
N PRO A 67 -50.95 -15.62 13.73
CA PRO A 67 -49.87 -14.64 13.98
C PRO A 67 -48.98 -15.11 15.12
N VAL A 68 -47.75 -15.46 14.80
CA VAL A 68 -46.65 -15.54 15.77
C VAL A 68 -45.96 -14.18 15.79
N SER A 69 -45.90 -13.55 16.96
CA SER A 69 -45.28 -12.24 17.18
C SER A 69 -43.84 -12.23 16.70
N PRO A 70 -43.43 -11.25 15.89
CA PRO A 70 -42.04 -11.12 15.46
C PRO A 70 -41.23 -10.47 16.59
N SER A 71 -40.42 -11.28 17.25
CA SER A 71 -39.26 -10.75 17.97
C SER A 71 -38.38 -10.02 16.98
N ALA A 72 -38.15 -8.76 17.26
CA ALA A 72 -37.37 -7.83 16.45
C ALA A 72 -35.96 -8.39 16.19
N VAL A 73 -35.71 -8.84 14.95
CA VAL A 73 -34.36 -9.00 14.43
C VAL A 73 -34.16 -7.85 13.44
N SER A 74 -33.39 -6.86 13.88
CA SER A 74 -32.99 -5.68 13.10
C SER A 74 -32.21 -6.10 11.86
N PRO A 75 -32.35 -5.41 10.72
CA PRO A 75 -31.55 -5.65 9.53
C PRO A 75 -30.17 -5.00 9.65
N HIS A 76 -29.46 -5.35 10.71
CA HIS A 76 -28.02 -5.08 10.85
C HIS A 76 -27.33 -6.37 10.52
N THR A 77 -26.77 -6.53 9.20
CA THR A 77 -25.95 -7.61 9.53
C THR A 77 -24.88 -8.09 8.60
N TYR A 78 -24.82 -7.84 7.41
CA TYR A 78 -23.63 -8.27 6.65
C TYR A 78 -22.56 -7.19 6.57
N LYS A 79 -22.91 -5.90 6.62
CA LYS A 79 -21.93 -4.81 6.67
C LYS A 79 -21.23 -4.66 8.02
N ASP A 80 -21.92 -4.97 9.11
CA ASP A 80 -21.39 -4.79 10.46
C ASP A 80 -20.51 -5.96 10.92
N LEU A 81 -20.77 -7.17 10.42
CA LEU A 81 -19.88 -8.34 10.65
C LEU A 81 -18.54 -8.20 9.88
N TYR A 82 -18.53 -7.54 8.72
CA TYR A 82 -17.29 -7.18 8.03
C TYR A 82 -16.55 -6.03 8.71
N ARG A 83 -17.27 -5.08 9.35
CA ARG A 83 -16.67 -3.98 10.11
C ARG A 83 -16.04 -4.38 11.44
N GLN A 84 -16.49 -5.45 12.08
CA GLN A 84 -16.02 -5.84 13.42
C GLN A 84 -14.70 -6.65 13.43
N HIS A 85 -14.15 -7.07 12.28
CA HIS A 85 -12.92 -7.89 12.23
C HIS A 85 -11.81 -7.37 11.33
N VAL A 86 -12.00 -6.29 10.61
CA VAL A 86 -10.89 -5.58 9.99
C VAL A 86 -10.49 -4.45 10.95
N GLN A 87 -9.64 -4.75 11.91
CA GLN A 87 -8.85 -3.70 12.52
C GLN A 87 -8.13 -3.00 11.36
N ASN A 88 -8.47 -1.73 11.13
CA ASN A 88 -7.82 -0.84 10.18
C ASN A 88 -6.35 -0.66 10.62
N THR A 89 -5.51 -1.65 10.37
CA THR A 89 -4.12 -1.67 10.83
C THR A 89 -3.17 -1.07 9.80
N GLN A 90 -3.57 -1.06 8.51
CA GLN A 90 -2.73 -0.53 7.43
C GLN A 90 -2.81 0.99 7.38
N ARG A 91 -1.63 1.63 7.32
CA ARG A 91 -1.44 3.07 7.39
C ARG A 91 -1.07 3.65 6.04
N ILE A 92 -1.80 4.67 5.60
CA ILE A 92 -1.57 5.38 4.34
C ILE A 92 -1.24 6.83 4.64
N LEU A 93 -0.12 7.32 4.12
CA LEU A 93 0.19 8.75 4.12
C LEU A 93 -0.22 9.34 2.77
N VAL A 94 -1.10 10.34 2.80
CA VAL A 94 -1.54 11.09 1.62
C VAL A 94 -0.84 12.45 1.61
N VAL A 95 -0.15 12.75 0.50
CA VAL A 95 0.60 13.99 0.31
C VAL A 95 0.00 14.70 -0.90
N GLU A 96 -0.73 15.79 -0.66
CA GLU A 96 -1.47 16.53 -1.68
C GLU A 96 -1.59 17.99 -1.23
N ASP A 97 -1.22 18.94 -2.06
CA ASP A 97 -1.27 20.37 -1.75
C ASP A 97 -2.67 20.97 -1.89
N ASN A 98 -3.51 20.39 -2.75
CA ASN A 98 -4.89 20.82 -2.92
C ASN A 98 -5.76 20.35 -1.75
N ASP A 99 -6.30 21.30 -0.97
CA ASP A 99 -7.09 21.03 0.24
C ASP A 99 -8.34 20.18 -0.04
N ASP A 100 -9.08 20.48 -1.10
CA ASP A 100 -10.33 19.77 -1.45
C ASP A 100 -10.05 18.31 -1.83
N LEU A 101 -9.00 18.06 -2.61
CA LEU A 101 -8.60 16.72 -3.02
C LEU A 101 -8.02 15.94 -1.84
N ARG A 102 -7.21 16.60 -0.98
CA ARG A 102 -6.63 16.00 0.22
C ARG A 102 -7.73 15.55 1.19
N GLU A 103 -8.71 16.41 1.44
CA GLU A 103 -9.86 16.08 2.30
C GLU A 103 -10.71 14.96 1.71
N TYR A 104 -10.98 15.00 0.41
CA TYR A 104 -11.70 13.93 -0.30
C TYR A 104 -10.98 12.58 -0.19
N LEU A 105 -9.67 12.54 -0.42
CA LEU A 105 -8.86 11.32 -0.29
C LEU A 105 -8.83 10.82 1.16
N PHE A 106 -8.67 11.73 2.13
CA PHE A 106 -8.72 11.40 3.54
C PHE A 106 -10.02 10.69 3.90
N HIS A 107 -11.17 11.30 3.64
CA HIS A 107 -12.46 10.70 3.96
C HIS A 107 -12.69 9.37 3.25
N THR A 108 -12.33 9.31 1.96
CA THR A 108 -12.57 8.12 1.13
C THR A 108 -11.70 6.93 1.54
N LEU A 109 -10.46 7.15 1.95
CA LEU A 109 -9.52 6.10 2.35
C LEU A 109 -9.65 5.74 3.83
N SER A 110 -10.07 6.66 4.70
CA SER A 110 -10.29 6.41 6.13
C SER A 110 -11.39 5.39 6.42
N GLU A 111 -12.24 5.09 5.44
CA GLU A 111 -13.21 3.99 5.55
C GLU A 111 -12.54 2.61 5.73
N ALA A 112 -11.32 2.43 5.21
CA ALA A 112 -10.62 1.14 5.16
C ALA A 112 -9.20 1.16 5.74
N TYR A 113 -8.60 2.32 5.96
CA TYR A 113 -7.20 2.51 6.36
C TYR A 113 -7.06 3.55 7.47
N GLN A 114 -5.95 3.51 8.21
CA GLN A 114 -5.53 4.65 9.02
C GLN A 114 -4.83 5.64 8.09
N VAL A 115 -5.36 6.85 7.98
CA VAL A 115 -4.87 7.86 7.04
C VAL A 115 -4.32 9.05 7.80
N GLU A 116 -3.11 9.45 7.43
CA GLU A 116 -2.48 10.73 7.79
C GLU A 116 -2.29 11.54 6.51
N THR A 117 -2.34 12.86 6.61
CA THR A 117 -2.24 13.73 5.44
C THR A 117 -1.26 14.87 5.66
N CYS A 118 -0.59 15.32 4.61
CA CYS A 118 0.23 16.53 4.61
C CYS A 118 0.23 17.21 3.25
N THR A 119 0.80 18.40 3.16
CA THR A 119 0.68 19.30 2.02
C THR A 119 1.84 19.23 1.04
N ASN A 120 2.98 18.69 1.45
CA ASN A 120 4.20 18.64 0.62
C ASN A 120 5.16 17.53 1.07
N GLY A 121 6.16 17.24 0.22
CA GLY A 121 7.12 16.17 0.47
C GLY A 121 8.01 16.39 1.70
N LYS A 122 8.31 17.64 2.08
CA LYS A 122 9.12 17.91 3.28
C LYS A 122 8.39 17.59 4.58
N GLU A 123 7.08 17.87 4.62
CA GLU A 123 6.23 17.47 5.75
C GLU A 123 6.12 15.95 5.81
N ALA A 124 5.93 15.29 4.66
CA ALA A 124 5.87 13.84 4.59
C ALA A 124 7.11 13.17 5.19
N LEU A 125 8.31 13.65 4.87
CA LEU A 125 9.57 13.11 5.42
C LEU A 125 9.68 13.24 6.95
N LYS A 126 9.02 14.24 7.56
CA LYS A 126 8.96 14.40 9.03
C LYS A 126 7.95 13.44 9.66
N ILE A 127 6.84 13.16 8.97
CA ILE A 127 5.75 12.30 9.44
C ILE A 127 6.13 10.81 9.34
N ILE A 128 6.79 10.40 8.27
CA ILE A 128 7.10 8.99 7.98
C ILE A 128 7.75 8.24 9.16
N PRO A 129 8.76 8.77 9.89
CA PRO A 129 9.41 8.05 10.98
C PRO A 129 8.49 7.69 12.15
N GLU A 130 7.51 8.55 12.46
CA GLU A 130 6.55 8.35 13.56
C GLU A 130 5.33 7.57 13.10
N PHE A 131 4.73 7.98 12.01
CA PHE A 131 3.51 7.36 11.48
C PHE A 131 3.77 5.97 10.90
N LYS A 132 4.96 5.73 10.30
CA LYS A 132 5.38 4.46 9.68
C LYS A 132 4.33 3.93 8.68
N PRO A 133 4.07 4.64 7.59
CA PRO A 133 3.05 4.27 6.63
C PRO A 133 3.38 2.94 5.93
N ASP A 134 2.37 2.14 5.64
CA ASP A 134 2.47 0.95 4.80
C ASP A 134 2.44 1.30 3.30
N LEU A 135 1.98 2.53 2.97
CA LEU A 135 1.96 3.08 1.61
C LEU A 135 1.92 4.61 1.66
N VAL A 136 2.64 5.24 0.73
CA VAL A 136 2.57 6.69 0.47
C VAL A 136 1.84 6.92 -0.85
N LEU A 137 0.82 7.78 -0.82
CA LEU A 137 0.12 8.31 -1.98
C LEU A 137 0.46 9.78 -2.11
N SER A 138 1.14 10.18 -3.19
CA SER A 138 1.63 11.56 -3.34
C SER A 138 1.27 12.16 -4.68
N ASP A 139 0.83 13.41 -4.69
CA ASP A 139 0.88 14.21 -5.91
C ASP A 139 2.34 14.45 -6.32
N ILE A 140 2.59 14.61 -7.61
CA ILE A 140 3.91 14.98 -8.13
C ILE A 140 4.15 16.47 -7.98
N MET A 141 3.16 17.31 -8.33
CA MET A 141 3.31 18.75 -8.44
C MET A 141 2.90 19.46 -7.16
N MET A 142 3.82 19.56 -6.21
CA MET A 142 3.58 20.21 -4.93
C MET A 142 4.66 21.26 -4.62
N PRO A 143 4.35 22.27 -3.78
CA PRO A 143 5.33 23.25 -3.34
C PRO A 143 6.40 22.62 -2.44
N GLU A 144 7.51 23.30 -2.24
CA GLU A 144 8.66 22.96 -1.40
C GLU A 144 9.41 21.68 -1.78
N MET A 145 8.74 20.55 -1.92
CA MET A 145 9.32 19.28 -2.35
C MET A 145 8.27 18.50 -3.16
N ARG A 146 8.63 18.20 -4.39
CA ARG A 146 7.80 17.44 -5.33
C ARG A 146 7.64 15.99 -4.92
N GLY A 147 6.57 15.32 -5.43
CA GLY A 147 6.31 13.91 -5.12
C GLY A 147 7.35 12.93 -5.70
N ASP A 148 7.96 13.26 -6.85
CA ASP A 148 9.06 12.49 -7.42
C ASP A 148 10.34 12.59 -6.59
N GLU A 149 10.66 13.77 -6.07
CA GLU A 149 11.75 13.99 -5.12
C GLU A 149 11.51 13.26 -3.80
N LEU A 150 10.26 13.32 -3.29
CA LEU A 150 9.84 12.55 -2.10
C LEU A 150 9.99 11.04 -2.34
N CYS A 151 9.54 10.54 -3.49
CA CYS A 151 9.68 9.13 -3.85
C CYS A 151 11.15 8.72 -3.86
N SER A 152 12.01 9.49 -4.53
CA SER A 152 13.46 9.24 -4.55
C SER A 152 14.07 9.26 -3.14
N ALA A 153 13.66 10.19 -2.28
CA ALA A 153 14.13 10.25 -0.91
C ALA A 153 13.71 9.01 -0.09
N ILE A 154 12.47 8.54 -0.27
CA ILE A 154 11.96 7.31 0.38
C ILE A 154 12.72 6.07 -0.13
N LYS A 155 12.89 5.94 -1.46
CA LYS A 155 13.48 4.75 -2.09
C LYS A 155 14.98 4.62 -1.89
N ASN A 156 15.70 5.74 -1.75
CA ASN A 156 17.14 5.77 -1.52
C ASN A 156 17.54 5.73 -0.03
N ASN A 157 16.59 5.72 0.87
CA ASN A 157 16.87 5.59 2.30
C ASN A 157 16.57 4.16 2.77
N ILE A 158 17.60 3.49 3.32
CA ILE A 158 17.50 2.11 3.79
C ILE A 158 16.35 1.89 4.81
N LEU A 159 15.98 2.90 5.59
CA LEU A 159 14.91 2.78 6.59
C LEU A 159 13.51 2.82 5.98
N THR A 160 13.35 3.38 4.79
CA THR A 160 12.05 3.65 4.16
C THR A 160 11.89 3.03 2.77
N SER A 161 12.98 2.53 2.16
CA SER A 161 12.99 1.98 0.79
C SER A 161 11.91 0.90 0.55
N HIS A 162 11.53 0.18 1.60
CA HIS A 162 10.47 -0.82 1.56
C HIS A 162 9.06 -0.23 1.45
N ILE A 163 8.86 1.07 1.69
CA ILE A 163 7.53 1.70 1.64
C ILE A 163 7.13 1.90 0.16
N PRO A 164 5.98 1.36 -0.28
CA PRO A 164 5.49 1.60 -1.63
C PRO A 164 5.01 3.04 -1.79
N VAL A 165 5.26 3.58 -2.97
CA VAL A 165 4.85 4.93 -3.35
C VAL A 165 3.98 4.88 -4.60
N ILE A 166 2.77 5.45 -4.52
CA ILE A 166 1.91 5.73 -5.66
C ILE A 166 2.00 7.21 -5.95
N LEU A 167 2.35 7.58 -7.18
CA LEU A 167 2.40 8.95 -7.64
C LEU A 167 1.16 9.30 -8.45
N LEU A 168 0.53 10.44 -8.13
CA LEU A 168 -0.56 11.03 -8.87
C LEU A 168 0.01 12.06 -9.86
N THR A 169 -0.29 11.94 -11.16
CA THR A 169 0.32 12.77 -12.20
C THR A 169 -0.73 13.38 -13.12
N ALA A 170 -0.45 14.55 -13.69
CA ALA A 170 -1.31 15.15 -14.70
C ALA A 170 -1.02 14.54 -16.10
N LEU A 171 -2.03 14.54 -16.97
CA LEU A 171 -2.01 13.90 -18.30
C LEU A 171 -0.90 14.42 -19.24
N ASN A 172 -0.36 15.61 -18.97
CA ASN A 172 0.61 16.28 -19.84
C ASN A 172 2.08 15.96 -19.53
N ASP A 173 2.32 15.11 -18.56
CA ASP A 173 3.67 14.78 -18.07
C ASP A 173 4.24 13.48 -18.70
N GLU A 174 3.89 13.15 -19.96
CA GLU A 174 4.44 11.97 -20.64
C GLU A 174 5.97 11.92 -20.64
N LYS A 175 6.65 13.07 -20.70
CA LYS A 175 8.10 13.13 -20.53
C LYS A 175 8.55 12.84 -19.09
N ASN A 176 7.79 13.28 -18.10
CA ASN A 176 8.06 13.02 -16.69
C ASN A 176 7.72 11.58 -16.29
N ILE A 177 6.82 10.88 -17.01
CA ILE A 177 6.56 9.44 -16.78
C ILE A 177 7.79 8.60 -17.16
N VAL A 178 8.51 8.95 -18.22
CA VAL A 178 9.74 8.24 -18.62
C VAL A 178 10.89 8.55 -17.65
N GLU A 179 11.07 9.81 -17.26
CA GLU A 179 12.02 10.21 -16.20
C GLU A 179 11.57 9.70 -14.82
N GLY A 180 10.27 9.61 -14.59
CA GLY A 180 9.68 9.09 -13.36
C GLY A 180 9.81 7.57 -13.18
N LEU A 181 10.00 6.78 -14.24
CA LEU A 181 10.37 5.37 -14.13
C LEU A 181 11.72 5.17 -13.41
N GLU A 182 12.60 6.19 -13.44
CA GLU A 182 13.86 6.17 -12.71
C GLU A 182 13.71 6.50 -11.21
N THR A 183 12.56 7.06 -10.78
CA THR A 183 12.32 7.40 -9.36
C THR A 183 12.02 6.20 -8.47
N GLY A 184 11.74 5.03 -9.06
CA GLY A 184 11.42 3.80 -8.34
C GLY A 184 10.01 3.76 -7.74
N ALA A 185 9.07 4.59 -8.19
CA ALA A 185 7.69 4.53 -7.76
C ALA A 185 7.02 3.19 -8.12
N ASP A 186 6.23 2.64 -7.19
CA ASP A 186 5.56 1.35 -7.40
C ASP A 186 4.37 1.47 -8.38
N LYS A 187 3.79 2.66 -8.51
CA LYS A 187 2.70 2.94 -9.46
C LYS A 187 2.52 4.43 -9.75
N TYR A 188 2.05 4.72 -10.97
CA TYR A 188 1.58 6.03 -11.40
C TYR A 188 0.08 5.98 -11.69
N LEU A 189 -0.65 7.01 -11.28
CA LEU A 189 -2.07 7.21 -11.61
C LEU A 189 -2.27 8.60 -12.19
N ILE A 190 -2.85 8.65 -13.38
CA ILE A 190 -3.07 9.91 -14.12
C ILE A 190 -4.33 10.60 -13.59
N LYS A 191 -4.22 11.87 -13.21
CA LYS A 191 -5.36 12.75 -12.89
C LYS A 191 -6.07 13.20 -14.18
N PRO A 192 -7.41 13.17 -14.27
CA PRO A 192 -8.35 12.71 -13.25
C PRO A 192 -8.46 11.17 -13.20
N PHE A 193 -8.39 10.60 -12.00
CA PHE A 193 -8.47 9.16 -11.79
C PHE A 193 -9.84 8.73 -11.24
N ASN A 194 -10.17 7.48 -11.47
CA ASN A 194 -11.33 6.85 -10.85
C ASN A 194 -10.96 6.34 -9.45
N ILE A 195 -11.74 6.71 -8.44
CA ILE A 195 -11.48 6.32 -7.04
C ILE A 195 -11.49 4.80 -6.83
N GLY A 196 -12.30 4.05 -7.59
CA GLY A 196 -12.29 2.59 -7.56
C GLY A 196 -10.97 2.00 -8.06
N ILE A 197 -10.36 2.62 -9.09
CA ILE A 197 -9.04 2.24 -9.59
C ILE A 197 -7.95 2.55 -8.56
N LEU A 198 -8.04 3.69 -7.87
CA LEU A 198 -7.11 4.03 -6.79
C LEU A 198 -7.21 3.03 -5.63
N LYS A 199 -8.43 2.78 -5.11
CA LYS A 199 -8.67 1.80 -4.03
C LYS A 199 -8.17 0.40 -4.42
N ALA A 200 -8.44 -0.06 -5.64
CA ALA A 200 -7.95 -1.34 -6.15
C ALA A 200 -6.42 -1.38 -6.26
N SER A 201 -5.79 -0.29 -6.67
CA SER A 201 -4.34 -0.18 -6.79
C SER A 201 -3.65 -0.27 -5.43
N ILE A 202 -4.15 0.45 -4.43
CA ILE A 202 -3.68 0.40 -3.05
C ILE A 202 -3.80 -1.03 -2.51
N ALA A 203 -5.00 -1.62 -2.62
CA ALA A 203 -5.25 -2.98 -2.14
C ALA A 203 -4.33 -4.02 -2.80
N ASN A 204 -4.12 -3.93 -4.11
CA ASN A 204 -3.22 -4.84 -4.84
C ASN A 204 -1.76 -4.71 -4.37
N ILE A 205 -1.25 -3.49 -4.21
CA ILE A 205 0.13 -3.27 -3.74
C ILE A 205 0.31 -3.84 -2.33
N LEU A 206 -0.60 -3.55 -1.41
CA LEU A 206 -0.54 -4.02 -0.04
C LEU A 206 -0.68 -5.55 0.05
N THR A 207 -1.60 -6.14 -0.73
CA THR A 207 -1.79 -7.61 -0.79
C THR A 207 -0.57 -8.32 -1.38
N ASN A 208 -0.02 -7.81 -2.49
CA ASN A 208 1.17 -8.40 -3.11
C ASN A 208 2.37 -8.37 -2.16
N ARG A 209 2.54 -7.30 -1.39
CA ARG A 209 3.58 -7.25 -0.36
C ARG A 209 3.34 -8.25 0.77
N ALA A 210 2.11 -8.42 1.22
CA ALA A 210 1.79 -9.43 2.22
C ALA A 210 2.07 -10.85 1.70
N LEU A 211 1.75 -11.13 0.44
CA LEU A 211 2.07 -12.41 -0.21
C LEU A 211 3.58 -12.64 -0.36
N LEU A 212 4.33 -11.60 -0.73
CA LEU A 212 5.79 -11.69 -0.81
C LEU A 212 6.42 -11.98 0.56
N ARG A 213 5.95 -11.30 1.62
CA ARG A 213 6.39 -11.57 3.00
C ARG A 213 6.14 -13.02 3.41
N ARG A 214 4.95 -13.56 3.14
CA ARG A 214 4.61 -14.97 3.42
C ARG A 214 5.48 -15.93 2.63
N LYS A 215 5.64 -15.70 1.32
CA LYS A 215 6.56 -16.51 0.51
C LYS A 215 7.98 -16.50 1.05
N TYR A 216 8.45 -15.34 1.55
CA TYR A 216 9.76 -15.25 2.16
C TYR A 216 9.88 -16.13 3.40
N ALA A 217 8.88 -16.11 4.27
CA ALA A 217 8.83 -16.98 5.44
C ALA A 217 8.77 -18.47 5.05
N ASP A 218 7.97 -18.82 4.04
CA ASP A 218 7.83 -20.21 3.56
C ASP A 218 9.09 -20.70 2.82
N MET A 219 9.74 -19.84 2.02
CA MET A 219 10.98 -20.19 1.29
C MET A 219 12.19 -20.32 2.20
N GLU A 220 12.24 -19.58 3.30
CA GLU A 220 13.25 -19.80 4.34
C GLU A 220 13.11 -21.18 4.98
N LEU A 221 11.92 -21.79 4.96
CA LEU A 221 11.67 -23.16 5.41
C LEU A 221 12.03 -24.23 4.35
N HIS A 222 11.90 -23.90 3.06
CA HIS A 222 12.20 -24.83 1.95
C HIS A 222 13.40 -24.31 1.18
N ASN A 223 14.37 -25.14 0.91
CA ASN A 223 15.69 -24.81 0.33
C ASN A 223 15.66 -24.31 -1.14
N ASP A 224 14.60 -23.67 -1.57
CA ASP A 224 14.43 -23.19 -2.94
C ASP A 224 15.16 -21.85 -3.15
N SER A 225 16.23 -21.91 -3.92
CA SER A 225 16.98 -20.74 -4.43
C SER A 225 16.21 -20.02 -5.56
N ILE A 226 14.96 -19.62 -5.30
CA ILE A 226 14.23 -18.76 -6.22
C ILE A 226 14.64 -17.32 -5.94
N SER A 227 15.19 -16.66 -6.94
CA SER A 227 15.47 -15.22 -6.89
C SER A 227 14.15 -14.44 -6.71
N ILE A 228 13.90 -13.96 -5.51
CA ILE A 228 12.78 -13.04 -5.28
C ILE A 228 13.18 -11.71 -5.89
N ASN A 229 12.44 -11.25 -6.88
CA ASN A 229 12.59 -9.91 -7.41
C ASN A 229 12.10 -8.90 -6.36
N TYR A 230 13.04 -8.35 -5.59
CA TYR A 230 12.76 -7.20 -4.74
C TYR A 230 12.49 -5.99 -5.62
N SER A 231 11.52 -5.19 -5.22
CA SER A 231 11.24 -3.90 -5.89
C SER A 231 12.37 -2.87 -5.69
N ASN A 232 13.28 -3.13 -4.75
CA ASN A 232 14.40 -2.24 -4.43
C ASN A 232 15.66 -3.04 -4.08
N THR A 233 16.79 -2.67 -4.69
CA THR A 233 18.10 -3.28 -4.47
C THR A 233 18.62 -3.11 -3.02
N LEU A 234 18.27 -1.99 -2.36
CA LEU A 234 18.64 -1.76 -0.95
C LEU A 234 17.96 -2.75 0.00
N ASP A 235 16.72 -3.15 -0.29
CA ASP A 235 16.00 -4.13 0.52
C ASP A 235 16.61 -5.52 0.36
N GLN A 236 17.02 -5.87 -0.86
CA GLN A 236 17.73 -7.12 -1.13
C GLN A 236 19.08 -7.15 -0.41
N GLN A 237 19.91 -6.11 -0.59
CA GLN A 237 21.21 -6.00 0.06
C GLN A 237 21.11 -6.07 1.59
N PHE A 238 20.10 -5.40 2.17
CA PHE A 238 19.84 -5.47 3.60
C PHE A 238 19.55 -6.89 4.07
N LEU A 239 18.68 -7.62 3.40
CA LEU A 239 18.34 -9.00 3.80
C LEU A 239 19.49 -9.97 3.59
N GLU A 240 20.26 -9.81 2.52
CA GLU A 240 21.47 -10.60 2.28
C GLU A 240 22.50 -10.37 3.38
N ALA A 241 22.80 -9.12 3.74
CA ALA A 241 23.73 -8.78 4.80
C ALA A 241 23.28 -9.29 6.18
N VAL A 242 21.97 -9.19 6.49
CA VAL A 242 21.39 -9.75 7.72
C VAL A 242 21.58 -11.27 7.78
N LYS A 243 21.29 -11.96 6.67
CA LYS A 243 21.41 -13.42 6.57
C LYS A 243 22.87 -13.86 6.69
N GLU A 244 23.80 -13.19 6.03
CA GLU A 244 25.23 -13.44 6.09
C GLU A 244 25.74 -13.28 7.52
N THR A 245 25.42 -12.15 8.19
CA THR A 245 25.81 -11.91 9.58
C THR A 245 25.31 -13.01 10.53
N ILE A 246 24.06 -13.49 10.36
CA ILE A 246 23.53 -14.58 11.19
C ILE A 246 24.26 -15.89 10.87
N THR A 247 24.55 -16.15 9.60
CA THR A 247 25.21 -17.39 9.15
C THR A 247 26.66 -17.48 9.67
N GLU A 248 27.37 -16.36 9.70
CA GLU A 248 28.72 -16.27 10.27
C GLU A 248 28.77 -16.50 11.80
N ASN A 249 27.65 -16.30 12.48
CA ASN A 249 27.52 -16.41 13.94
C ASN A 249 26.56 -17.55 14.34
N LEU A 250 26.41 -18.59 13.52
CA LEU A 250 25.47 -19.69 13.79
C LEU A 250 25.81 -20.45 15.08
N ASP A 251 27.06 -20.76 15.31
CA ASP A 251 27.57 -21.50 16.47
C ASP A 251 27.72 -20.63 17.74
N ASN A 252 27.67 -19.31 17.56
CA ASN A 252 27.76 -18.36 18.67
C ASN A 252 26.44 -18.24 19.43
N SER A 253 26.31 -18.97 20.52
CA SER A 253 25.10 -18.95 21.36
C SER A 253 24.83 -17.61 22.06
N SER A 254 25.86 -16.73 22.19
CA SER A 254 25.72 -15.38 22.75
C SER A 254 25.25 -14.34 21.69
N PHE A 255 25.24 -14.70 20.40
CA PHE A 255 24.80 -13.82 19.33
C PHE A 255 23.29 -13.55 19.44
N ASN A 256 22.94 -12.28 19.54
CA ASN A 256 21.60 -11.81 19.84
C ASN A 256 21.17 -10.65 18.91
N VAL A 257 19.95 -10.14 19.15
CA VAL A 257 19.36 -9.04 18.35
C VAL A 257 20.19 -7.75 18.44
N GLU A 258 20.77 -7.46 19.61
CA GLU A 258 21.63 -6.28 19.82
C GLU A 258 22.89 -6.36 18.94
N SER A 259 23.55 -7.51 18.92
CA SER A 259 24.73 -7.76 18.07
C SER A 259 24.37 -7.62 16.58
N LEU A 260 23.21 -8.16 16.18
CA LEU A 260 22.72 -8.05 14.80
C LEU A 260 22.39 -6.61 14.40
N CYS A 261 21.75 -5.83 15.28
CA CYS A 261 21.48 -4.42 15.02
C CYS A 261 22.78 -3.60 14.90
N ALA A 262 23.76 -3.87 15.75
CA ALA A 262 25.06 -3.20 15.74
C ALA A 262 25.82 -3.47 14.44
N SER A 263 25.82 -4.72 13.92
CA SER A 263 26.48 -5.06 12.65
C SER A 263 25.88 -4.32 11.44
N GLN A 264 24.57 -4.01 11.51
CA GLN A 264 23.89 -3.28 10.46
C GLN A 264 23.90 -1.74 10.67
N ASN A 265 24.58 -1.24 11.70
CA ASN A 265 24.61 0.19 12.07
C ASN A 265 23.20 0.80 12.24
N MET A 266 22.25 0.03 12.77
CA MET A 266 20.86 0.44 12.93
C MET A 266 20.44 0.42 14.39
N SER A 267 19.54 1.37 14.76
CA SER A 267 18.86 1.28 16.06
C SER A 267 17.97 0.04 16.11
N ARG A 268 17.75 -0.51 17.31
CA ARG A 268 16.89 -1.70 17.51
C ARG A 268 15.48 -1.50 16.94
N SER A 269 14.88 -0.32 17.13
CA SER A 269 13.53 -0.02 16.61
C SER A 269 13.50 0.10 15.08
N SER A 270 14.52 0.73 14.48
CA SER A 270 14.62 0.86 13.02
C SER A 270 14.84 -0.50 12.36
N PHE A 271 15.75 -1.30 12.91
CA PHE A 271 16.02 -2.64 12.44
C PHE A 271 14.78 -3.54 12.53
N TYR A 272 14.10 -3.53 13.71
CA TYR A 272 12.87 -4.29 13.91
C TYR A 272 11.82 -3.96 12.87
N ASN A 273 11.53 -2.65 12.66
CA ASN A 273 10.52 -2.21 11.71
C ASN A 273 10.88 -2.62 10.28
N LYS A 274 12.14 -2.43 9.88
CA LYS A 274 12.62 -2.77 8.54
C LYS A 274 12.54 -4.28 8.28
N LEU A 275 13.08 -5.09 9.17
CA LEU A 275 13.07 -6.55 9.02
C LEU A 275 11.65 -7.09 9.01
N LYS A 276 10.81 -6.64 9.95
CA LYS A 276 9.41 -7.06 10.00
C LYS A 276 8.62 -6.61 8.76
N ALA A 277 8.89 -5.41 8.24
CA ALA A 277 8.27 -4.94 7.01
C ALA A 277 8.63 -5.79 5.79
N LEU A 278 9.81 -6.39 5.76
CA LEU A 278 10.28 -7.22 4.64
C LEU A 278 9.93 -8.71 4.79
N THR A 279 9.97 -9.26 6.02
CA THR A 279 9.89 -10.71 6.28
C THR A 279 8.67 -11.12 7.10
N ASP A 280 7.93 -10.16 7.67
CA ASP A 280 6.86 -10.35 8.67
C ASP A 280 7.35 -10.99 9.99
N GLN A 281 8.67 -11.12 10.20
CA GLN A 281 9.24 -11.77 11.37
C GLN A 281 9.92 -10.78 12.32
N ALA A 282 9.83 -11.06 13.62
CA ALA A 282 10.64 -10.33 14.60
C ALA A 282 12.13 -10.78 14.48
N PRO A 283 13.11 -9.91 14.79
CA PRO A 283 14.52 -10.25 14.64
C PRO A 283 14.97 -11.51 15.38
N ALA A 284 14.44 -11.74 16.59
CA ALA A 284 14.76 -12.95 17.36
C ALA A 284 14.22 -14.22 16.67
N ASP A 285 13.01 -14.13 16.10
CA ASP A 285 12.40 -15.25 15.38
C ASP A 285 13.13 -15.52 14.06
N TYR A 286 13.61 -14.47 13.39
CA TYR A 286 14.38 -14.60 12.16
C TYR A 286 15.74 -15.27 12.41
N ILE A 287 16.47 -14.88 13.46
CA ILE A 287 17.70 -15.57 13.89
C ILE A 287 17.42 -17.04 14.16
N ARG A 288 16.36 -17.33 14.95
CA ARG A 288 15.97 -18.71 15.28
C ARG A 288 15.64 -19.53 14.03
N LEU A 289 14.92 -18.95 13.07
CA LEU A 289 14.57 -19.63 11.83
C LEU A 289 15.80 -20.05 11.02
N ILE A 290 16.78 -19.15 10.85
CA ILE A 290 18.02 -19.46 10.11
C ILE A 290 18.82 -20.56 10.83
N ARG A 291 18.90 -20.53 12.17
CA ARG A 291 19.52 -21.57 12.97
C ARG A 291 18.84 -22.93 12.79
N LEU A 292 17.50 -22.96 12.85
CA LEU A 292 16.72 -24.20 12.66
C LEU A 292 16.88 -24.75 11.23
N LYS A 293 16.94 -23.89 10.24
CA LYS A 293 17.18 -24.29 8.85
C LYS A 293 18.54 -24.96 8.69
N ARG A 294 19.59 -24.40 9.29
CA ARG A 294 20.92 -25.02 9.28
C ARG A 294 20.92 -26.36 10.03
N ALA A 295 20.23 -26.42 11.15
CA ALA A 295 20.05 -27.68 11.90
C ALA A 295 19.35 -28.77 11.06
N ALA A 296 18.32 -28.41 10.30
CA ALA A 296 17.64 -29.35 9.41
C ALA A 296 18.57 -29.88 8.30
N GLN A 297 19.43 -29.03 7.75
CA GLN A 297 20.45 -29.45 6.78
C GLN A 297 21.44 -30.46 7.40
N LEU A 298 22.00 -30.13 8.56
CA LEU A 298 22.94 -31.00 9.26
C LEU A 298 22.32 -32.35 9.66
N LEU A 299 21.02 -32.35 10.05
CA LEU A 299 20.28 -33.59 10.29
C LEU A 299 20.12 -34.42 9.04
N SER A 300 19.84 -33.81 7.88
CA SER A 300 19.71 -34.52 6.62
C SER A 300 21.05 -35.11 6.11
N GLU A 301 22.17 -34.52 6.45
CA GLU A 301 23.51 -35.02 6.16
C GLU A 301 23.83 -36.30 6.97
N GLY A 302 23.19 -36.48 8.14
CA GLY A 302 23.30 -37.70 8.97
C GLY A 302 24.65 -37.92 9.62
N GLN A 303 25.56 -36.91 9.64
CA GLN A 303 26.94 -37.02 10.13
C GLN A 303 27.08 -36.67 11.61
N TYR A 304 26.13 -35.94 12.20
CA TYR A 304 26.20 -35.36 13.53
C TYR A 304 25.07 -35.83 14.42
N ASN A 305 25.32 -35.94 15.71
CA ASN A 305 24.28 -36.22 16.67
C ASN A 305 23.52 -34.93 17.07
N ILE A 306 22.33 -35.10 17.72
CA ILE A 306 21.47 -33.97 18.08
C ILE A 306 22.14 -32.92 18.97
N SER A 307 23.04 -33.36 19.86
CA SER A 307 23.79 -32.43 20.75
C SER A 307 24.79 -31.60 19.95
N GLU A 308 25.56 -32.26 19.10
CA GLU A 308 26.51 -31.57 18.20
C GLU A 308 25.80 -30.56 17.29
N ILE A 309 24.66 -30.93 16.72
CA ILE A 309 23.86 -30.00 15.87
C ILE A 309 23.37 -28.84 16.70
N SER A 310 22.87 -29.05 17.93
CA SER A 310 22.46 -27.98 18.83
C SER A 310 23.59 -26.98 19.07
N ASP A 311 24.79 -27.47 19.36
CA ASP A 311 25.98 -26.64 19.59
C ASP A 311 26.41 -25.91 18.31
N MET A 312 26.47 -26.59 17.17
CA MET A 312 26.83 -26.01 15.85
C MET A 312 25.85 -24.96 15.36
N THR A 313 24.64 -24.96 15.87
CA THR A 313 23.60 -24.00 15.52
C THR A 313 23.25 -23.00 16.62
N GLY A 314 24.11 -22.91 17.64
CA GLY A 314 24.08 -21.89 18.69
C GLY A 314 22.89 -21.99 19.65
N PHE A 315 22.33 -23.18 19.85
CA PHE A 315 21.35 -23.42 20.88
C PHE A 315 22.03 -23.83 22.20
N ASN A 316 21.85 -23.05 23.26
CA ASN A 316 22.43 -23.30 24.58
C ASN A 316 21.85 -24.53 25.32
N ASP A 317 20.65 -24.96 24.91
CA ASP A 317 19.92 -26.05 25.57
C ASP A 317 19.36 -27.02 24.53
N VAL A 318 19.87 -28.25 24.55
CA VAL A 318 19.42 -29.33 23.66
C VAL A 318 17.94 -29.67 23.89
N LYS A 319 17.40 -29.49 25.10
CA LYS A 319 16.00 -29.73 25.39
C LYS A 319 15.12 -28.67 24.69
N TYR A 320 15.49 -27.41 24.82
CA TYR A 320 14.83 -26.30 24.11
C TYR A 320 14.94 -26.49 22.59
N PHE A 321 16.12 -26.86 22.08
CA PHE A 321 16.30 -27.17 20.66
C PHE A 321 15.31 -28.22 20.16
N ARG A 322 15.14 -29.34 20.90
CA ARG A 322 14.18 -30.41 20.55
C ARG A 322 12.73 -29.94 20.57
N GLU A 323 12.36 -29.01 21.47
CA GLU A 323 11.02 -28.45 21.54
C GLU A 323 10.69 -27.55 20.37
N VAL A 324 11.68 -26.73 19.92
CA VAL A 324 11.51 -25.74 18.86
C VAL A 324 11.63 -26.37 17.47
N PHE A 325 12.36 -27.51 17.36
CA PHE A 325 12.58 -28.21 16.09
C PHE A 325 11.43 -29.16 15.70
N LYS A 326 10.50 -29.46 16.62
CA LYS A 326 9.29 -30.26 16.32
C LYS A 326 8.35 -29.52 15.37
#